data_fb2a57aad49657a2fa8aaea903c0f587
#
_entry.id   fb2a57aad49657a2fa8aaea903c0f587
#
_cell.length_a   1.000
_cell.length_b   1.000
_cell.length_c   1.000
_cell.angle_alpha   90.00
_cell.angle_beta   90.00
_cell.angle_gamma   90.00
#
_symmetry.space_group_name_H-M   'P 1'
#
loop_
_entity.id
_entity.type
_entity.pdbx_description
1 polymer ?
#
loop_
_entity_poly.entity_id
_entity_poly.type
_entity_poly.pdbx_seq_one_letter_code
_entity_poly.pdbx_strand_id
1 'polypeptide(L)'
;MSYLTQKTIKNNVSFSGIALHSGLDVNVCIKPAEPNLGIVFKRIDLKEHNFVYPNFMNVTNTSLNTTIENEFGVKVSTIEHLMGALFGLGIDNALIEIDNEEVPILDGSAKRFIEKITSKGFKTTEEPIKIIKINKEISYSEGERFISIKPSTLSLDIDFELKYNNPVIGNQQNKIKVFEDDLSDIYNSRTFCLFEDIDLIKKNGLAKGGSLDNAIVVKESKILNENGLRNKKEFVNHKILDCIGDLYTSGYRMIAGITCSQGGHYLTNQLLRKVFQNDKNFSILEIKEKNLPHTLINKKLLRSIA
;
A
#
# COMPACT_ATOMS: atom_id res chain seq x y z
N MET A 1 4.01 -11.55 24.50
CA MET A 1 4.75 -11.51 23.24
C MET A 1 5.22 -10.07 23.01
N SER A 2 6.49 -9.87 22.73
CA SER A 2 7.05 -8.53 22.47
C SER A 2 6.52 -8.02 21.12
N TYR A 3 5.77 -6.94 21.10
CA TYR A 3 5.27 -6.28 19.87
C TYR A 3 6.36 -5.46 19.16
N LEU A 4 7.61 -5.65 19.54
CA LEU A 4 8.76 -4.85 19.14
C LEU A 4 9.72 -5.63 18.24
N THR A 5 9.39 -6.87 17.91
CA THR A 5 10.21 -7.71 17.04
C THR A 5 9.57 -7.89 15.67
N GLN A 6 10.42 -8.12 14.67
CA GLN A 6 10.00 -8.35 13.29
C GLN A 6 9.05 -9.53 13.16
N LYS A 7 8.15 -9.46 12.20
CA LYS A 7 7.11 -10.44 11.94
C LYS A 7 7.16 -10.92 10.50
N THR A 8 6.90 -12.22 10.35
CA THR A 8 6.62 -12.86 9.05
C THR A 8 5.33 -13.68 9.14
N ILE A 9 4.82 -14.17 8.02
CA ILE A 9 3.73 -15.13 8.01
C ILE A 9 4.19 -16.48 8.54
N LYS A 10 3.27 -17.26 9.15
CA LYS A 10 3.60 -18.57 9.68
C LYS A 10 3.61 -19.67 8.62
N ASN A 11 2.66 -19.62 7.70
CA ASN A 11 2.46 -20.60 6.63
C ASN A 11 2.30 -19.88 5.28
N ASN A 12 2.56 -20.59 4.18
CA ASN A 12 2.38 -20.03 2.84
C ASN A 12 0.92 -19.61 2.61
N VAL A 13 0.77 -18.48 1.90
CA VAL A 13 -0.52 -17.90 1.51
C VAL A 13 -0.55 -17.73 0.00
N SER A 14 -1.50 -18.38 -0.68
CA SER A 14 -1.63 -18.28 -2.12
C SER A 14 -2.88 -17.50 -2.53
N PHE A 15 -2.73 -16.70 -3.57
CA PHE A 15 -3.78 -15.94 -4.24
C PHE A 15 -3.76 -16.26 -5.72
N SER A 16 -4.94 -16.33 -6.33
CA SER A 16 -5.09 -16.39 -7.79
C SER A 16 -6.16 -15.40 -8.20
N GLY A 17 -5.95 -14.73 -9.30
CA GLY A 17 -6.90 -13.76 -9.80
C GLY A 17 -6.39 -13.06 -11.05
N ILE A 18 -7.22 -12.17 -11.58
CA ILE A 18 -6.89 -11.37 -12.75
C ILE A 18 -6.07 -10.14 -12.33
N ALA A 19 -5.09 -9.78 -13.14
CA ALA A 19 -4.36 -8.52 -13.05
C ALA A 19 -5.18 -7.37 -13.63
N LEU A 20 -5.21 -6.22 -12.93
CA LEU A 20 -6.08 -5.09 -13.33
C LEU A 20 -5.74 -4.53 -14.70
N HIS A 21 -4.44 -4.25 -14.93
CA HIS A 21 -4.01 -3.54 -16.13
C HIS A 21 -3.71 -4.47 -17.30
N SER A 22 -2.98 -5.54 -17.06
CA SER A 22 -2.64 -6.52 -18.10
C SER A 22 -3.82 -7.41 -18.51
N GLY A 23 -4.74 -7.68 -17.58
CA GLY A 23 -5.86 -8.59 -17.77
C GLY A 23 -5.47 -10.07 -17.79
N LEU A 24 -4.25 -10.40 -17.39
CA LEU A 24 -3.74 -11.77 -17.33
C LEU A 24 -4.10 -12.43 -16.00
N ASP A 25 -4.25 -13.75 -16.04
CA ASP A 25 -4.35 -14.56 -14.82
C ASP A 25 -3.00 -14.62 -14.12
N VAL A 26 -3.01 -14.46 -12.81
CA VAL A 26 -1.80 -14.38 -11.97
C VAL A 26 -1.96 -15.22 -10.73
N ASN A 27 -0.91 -15.95 -10.39
CA ASN A 27 -0.78 -16.66 -9.13
C ASN A 27 0.33 -16.02 -8.28
N VAL A 28 0.01 -15.76 -7.03
CA VAL A 28 0.94 -15.22 -6.03
C VAL A 28 1.00 -16.17 -4.85
N CYS A 29 2.21 -16.46 -4.37
CA CYS A 29 2.44 -17.20 -3.15
C CYS A 29 3.33 -16.39 -2.22
N ILE A 30 2.80 -15.91 -1.11
CA ILE A 30 3.58 -15.29 -0.04
C ILE A 30 4.13 -16.40 0.85
N LYS A 31 5.43 -16.37 1.10
CA LYS A 31 6.15 -17.35 1.92
C LYS A 31 6.77 -16.67 3.15
N PRO A 32 6.93 -17.39 4.27
CA PRO A 32 7.75 -16.92 5.38
C PRO A 32 9.14 -16.53 4.91
N ALA A 33 9.71 -15.52 5.54
CA ALA A 33 11.06 -15.06 5.21
C ALA A 33 11.88 -14.84 6.50
N GLU A 34 13.20 -14.95 6.35
CA GLU A 34 14.14 -14.74 7.44
C GLU A 34 14.14 -13.27 7.90
N PRO A 35 14.51 -13.01 9.14
CA PRO A 35 14.64 -11.65 9.67
C PRO A 35 15.56 -10.78 8.81
N ASN A 36 15.24 -9.51 8.72
CA ASN A 36 15.98 -8.50 7.94
C ASN A 36 15.99 -8.71 6.41
N LEU A 37 15.23 -9.68 5.88
CA LEU A 37 15.06 -9.81 4.43
C LEU A 37 14.21 -8.64 3.87
N GLY A 38 13.25 -8.16 4.64
CA GLY A 38 12.23 -7.23 4.14
C GLY A 38 11.17 -7.93 3.28
N ILE A 39 10.45 -7.14 2.51
CA ILE A 39 9.52 -7.65 1.50
C ILE A 39 10.27 -7.81 0.18
N VAL A 40 10.18 -8.97 -0.44
CA VAL A 40 10.89 -9.29 -1.70
C VAL A 40 9.94 -9.99 -2.65
N PHE A 41 9.84 -9.50 -3.88
CA PHE A 41 9.15 -10.19 -4.96
C PHE A 41 10.11 -11.08 -5.75
N LYS A 42 9.61 -12.25 -6.17
CA LYS A 42 10.34 -13.18 -7.03
C LYS A 42 9.45 -13.59 -8.21
N ARG A 43 9.82 -13.22 -9.42
CA ARG A 43 9.20 -13.61 -10.67
C ARG A 43 9.57 -15.08 -11.00
N ILE A 44 8.65 -16.01 -10.67
CA ILE A 44 8.92 -17.46 -10.85
C ILE A 44 8.75 -17.94 -12.30
N ASP A 45 8.19 -17.14 -13.16
CA ASP A 45 8.10 -17.32 -14.60
C ASP A 45 9.43 -17.02 -15.31
N LEU A 46 10.38 -16.38 -14.61
CA LEU A 46 11.71 -16.05 -15.12
C LEU A 46 12.78 -16.93 -14.45
N LYS A 47 13.82 -17.32 -15.22
CA LYS A 47 14.91 -18.16 -14.70
C LYS A 47 16.00 -17.36 -13.99
N GLU A 48 16.30 -16.16 -14.45
CA GLU A 48 17.41 -15.33 -13.98
C GLU A 48 16.92 -13.91 -13.67
N HIS A 49 17.66 -13.17 -12.87
CA HIS A 49 17.40 -11.76 -12.51
C HIS A 49 16.00 -11.50 -11.97
N ASN A 50 15.40 -12.51 -11.36
CA ASN A 50 13.96 -12.58 -11.06
C ASN A 50 13.56 -12.02 -9.70
N PHE A 51 14.48 -11.43 -8.94
CA PHE A 51 14.18 -10.74 -7.67
C PHE A 51 13.95 -9.25 -7.91
N VAL A 52 12.85 -8.74 -7.37
CA VAL A 52 12.47 -7.33 -7.44
C VAL A 52 12.15 -6.83 -6.02
N TYR A 53 12.84 -5.79 -5.60
CA TYR A 53 12.71 -5.25 -4.26
C TYR A 53 11.80 -4.02 -4.26
N PRO A 54 10.73 -3.98 -3.44
CA PRO A 54 9.84 -2.83 -3.34
C PRO A 54 10.52 -1.69 -2.57
N ASN A 55 11.51 -1.09 -3.23
CA ASN A 55 12.21 0.09 -2.76
C ASN A 55 11.73 1.30 -3.54
N PHE A 56 11.52 2.45 -2.87
CA PHE A 56 11.06 3.69 -3.51
C PHE A 56 11.99 4.15 -4.65
N MET A 57 13.28 3.80 -4.62
CA MET A 57 14.23 4.08 -5.71
C MET A 57 13.97 3.20 -6.95
N ASN A 58 13.41 2.02 -6.76
CA ASN A 58 13.09 1.06 -7.81
C ASN A 58 11.69 1.31 -8.42
N VAL A 59 10.94 2.31 -7.93
CA VAL A 59 9.66 2.69 -8.54
C VAL A 59 9.94 3.40 -9.87
N THR A 60 9.51 2.79 -10.97
CA THR A 60 9.73 3.28 -12.35
C THR A 60 8.47 3.76 -13.03
N ASN A 61 7.28 3.32 -12.58
CA ASN A 61 6.00 3.82 -13.07
C ASN A 61 5.03 4.04 -11.91
N THR A 62 4.29 5.15 -11.99
CA THR A 62 3.27 5.57 -11.01
C THR A 62 1.96 5.97 -11.69
N SER A 63 1.78 5.60 -12.96
CA SER A 63 0.56 5.86 -13.71
C SER A 63 -0.49 4.82 -13.41
N LEU A 64 -1.49 5.19 -12.60
CA LEU A 64 -2.61 4.37 -12.13
C LEU A 64 -2.23 3.17 -11.26
N ASN A 65 -0.97 2.92 -11.00
CA ASN A 65 -0.45 1.92 -10.08
C ASN A 65 0.98 2.24 -9.65
N THR A 66 1.50 1.50 -8.69
CA THR A 66 2.93 1.52 -8.36
C THR A 66 3.61 0.30 -8.97
N THR A 67 4.57 0.57 -9.88
CA THR A 67 5.42 -0.45 -10.52
C THR A 67 6.84 -0.31 -10.01
N ILE A 68 7.42 -1.42 -9.57
CA ILE A 68 8.84 -1.55 -9.22
C ILE A 68 9.57 -2.34 -10.28
N GLU A 69 10.86 -2.02 -10.48
CA GLU A 69 11.70 -2.64 -11.49
C GLU A 69 13.11 -2.82 -10.94
N ASN A 70 13.76 -3.92 -11.28
CA ASN A 70 15.16 -4.13 -10.97
C ASN A 70 16.08 -3.61 -12.10
N GLU A 71 17.39 -3.64 -11.88
CA GLU A 71 18.39 -3.18 -12.84
C GLU A 71 18.42 -3.92 -14.19
N PHE A 72 17.76 -5.08 -14.24
CA PHE A 72 17.66 -5.91 -15.47
C PHE A 72 16.32 -5.71 -16.21
N GLY A 73 15.50 -4.75 -15.80
CA GLY A 73 14.21 -4.46 -16.42
C GLY A 73 13.08 -5.41 -16.01
N VAL A 74 13.28 -6.25 -15.00
CA VAL A 74 12.23 -7.13 -14.48
C VAL A 74 11.31 -6.35 -13.57
N LYS A 75 10.01 -6.42 -13.84
CA LYS A 75 8.97 -5.58 -13.19
C LYS A 75 8.01 -6.40 -12.35
N VAL A 76 7.48 -5.72 -11.31
CA VAL A 76 6.24 -6.10 -10.62
C VAL A 76 5.41 -4.83 -10.42
N SER A 77 4.16 -4.87 -10.86
CA SER A 77 3.24 -3.73 -10.84
C SER A 77 2.02 -3.95 -9.95
N THR A 78 1.27 -2.89 -9.67
CA THR A 78 0.05 -2.87 -8.83
C THR A 78 0.33 -3.47 -7.44
N ILE A 79 1.45 -3.06 -6.83
CA ILE A 79 1.90 -3.60 -5.54
C ILE A 79 1.25 -2.92 -4.34
N GLU A 80 0.68 -1.72 -4.49
CA GLU A 80 0.23 -0.81 -3.44
C GLU A 80 -0.77 -1.44 -2.47
N HIS A 81 -1.78 -2.18 -2.95
CA HIS A 81 -2.79 -2.80 -2.09
C HIS A 81 -2.21 -3.94 -1.24
N LEU A 82 -1.35 -4.77 -1.84
CA LEU A 82 -0.64 -5.83 -1.13
C LEU A 82 0.35 -5.25 -0.12
N MET A 83 1.12 -4.23 -0.50
CA MET A 83 2.04 -3.54 0.41
C MET A 83 1.28 -2.89 1.57
N GLY A 84 0.12 -2.27 1.30
CA GLY A 84 -0.77 -1.74 2.33
C GLY A 84 -1.28 -2.81 3.29
N ALA A 85 -1.67 -3.99 2.77
CA ALA A 85 -2.08 -5.13 3.59
C ALA A 85 -0.95 -5.64 4.48
N LEU A 86 0.26 -5.81 3.94
CA LEU A 86 1.44 -6.25 4.70
C LEU A 86 1.81 -5.24 5.79
N PHE A 87 1.79 -3.95 5.47
CA PHE A 87 2.00 -2.89 6.45
C PHE A 87 0.98 -2.94 7.59
N GLY A 88 -0.32 -3.02 7.26
CA GLY A 88 -1.40 -3.06 8.26
C GLY A 88 -1.32 -4.27 9.18
N LEU A 89 -0.92 -5.42 8.66
CA LEU A 89 -0.70 -6.65 9.43
C LEU A 89 0.63 -6.65 10.18
N GLY A 90 1.49 -5.67 9.91
CA GLY A 90 2.80 -5.56 10.52
C GLY A 90 3.77 -6.67 10.09
N ILE A 91 3.66 -7.13 8.85
CA ILE A 91 4.60 -8.08 8.26
C ILE A 91 5.85 -7.33 7.81
N ASP A 92 6.97 -7.64 8.40
CA ASP A 92 8.26 -7.01 8.13
C ASP A 92 9.07 -7.79 7.08
N ASN A 93 8.87 -9.12 7.02
CA ASN A 93 9.63 -9.99 6.12
C ASN A 93 8.70 -10.96 5.39
N ALA A 94 8.78 -11.01 4.07
CA ALA A 94 8.05 -11.95 3.23
C ALA A 94 8.72 -12.14 1.88
N LEU A 95 8.79 -13.38 1.40
CA LEU A 95 9.13 -13.70 0.03
C LEU A 95 7.82 -13.89 -0.75
N ILE A 96 7.61 -13.08 -1.79
CA ILE A 96 6.40 -13.07 -2.61
C ILE A 96 6.74 -13.63 -3.98
N GLU A 97 6.42 -14.91 -4.22
CA GLU A 97 6.53 -15.52 -5.54
C GLU A 97 5.33 -15.13 -6.39
N ILE A 98 5.59 -14.72 -7.62
CA ILE A 98 4.58 -14.30 -8.59
C ILE A 98 4.95 -14.83 -9.98
N ASP A 99 3.98 -15.36 -10.71
CA ASP A 99 4.17 -15.98 -12.04
C ASP A 99 3.91 -15.03 -13.22
N ASN A 100 3.71 -13.74 -12.93
CA ASN A 100 3.51 -12.70 -13.93
C ASN A 100 3.99 -11.34 -13.38
N GLU A 101 3.93 -10.28 -14.18
CA GLU A 101 4.45 -8.95 -13.83
C GLU A 101 3.48 -8.04 -13.06
N GLU A 102 2.28 -8.50 -12.74
CA GLU A 102 1.29 -7.66 -12.04
C GLU A 102 0.60 -8.44 -10.93
N VAL A 103 0.51 -7.85 -9.73
CA VAL A 103 -0.22 -8.43 -8.58
C VAL A 103 -1.72 -8.52 -8.92
N PRO A 104 -2.41 -9.65 -8.61
CA PRO A 104 -3.84 -9.76 -8.90
C PRO A 104 -4.64 -8.73 -8.12
N ILE A 105 -5.60 -8.09 -8.78
CA ILE A 105 -6.41 -7.01 -8.18
C ILE A 105 -7.41 -7.50 -7.13
N LEU A 106 -7.79 -8.77 -7.20
CA LEU A 106 -8.81 -9.40 -6.37
C LEU A 106 -10.14 -8.64 -6.44
N ASP A 107 -10.59 -8.07 -5.31
CA ASP A 107 -11.82 -7.28 -5.23
C ASP A 107 -11.57 -5.75 -5.32
N GLY A 108 -10.35 -5.34 -5.67
CA GLY A 108 -9.94 -3.93 -5.78
C GLY A 108 -9.59 -3.26 -4.46
N SER A 109 -9.59 -3.98 -3.34
CA SER A 109 -9.23 -3.50 -2.02
C SER A 109 -8.10 -4.34 -1.41
N ALA A 110 -7.65 -3.99 -0.20
CA ALA A 110 -6.67 -4.80 0.55
C ALA A 110 -7.32 -5.91 1.39
N LYS A 111 -8.65 -5.93 1.54
CA LYS A 111 -9.39 -6.82 2.43
C LYS A 111 -9.06 -8.28 2.20
N ARG A 112 -9.13 -8.74 0.94
CA ARG A 112 -8.90 -10.15 0.58
C ARG A 112 -7.48 -10.62 0.89
N PHE A 113 -6.48 -9.74 0.73
CA PHE A 113 -5.10 -10.03 1.14
C PHE A 113 -5.03 -10.21 2.65
N ILE A 114 -5.58 -9.27 3.42
CA ILE A 114 -5.58 -9.28 4.88
C ILE A 114 -6.26 -10.55 5.43
N GLU A 115 -7.47 -10.87 4.97
CA GLU A 115 -8.23 -12.06 5.41
C GLU A 115 -7.43 -13.35 5.20
N LYS A 116 -6.89 -13.56 4.00
CA LYS A 116 -6.12 -14.77 3.69
C LYS A 116 -4.81 -14.85 4.47
N ILE A 117 -4.06 -13.74 4.57
CA ILE A 117 -2.80 -13.71 5.32
C ILE A 117 -3.07 -13.99 6.80
N THR A 118 -4.10 -13.34 7.39
CA THR A 118 -4.48 -13.55 8.79
C THR A 118 -4.86 -14.98 9.07
N SER A 119 -5.59 -15.66 8.16
CA SER A 119 -6.00 -17.06 8.32
C SER A 119 -4.84 -18.05 8.42
N LYS A 120 -3.64 -17.69 7.94
CA LYS A 120 -2.44 -18.54 7.97
C LYS A 120 -1.55 -18.31 9.18
N GLY A 121 -1.85 -17.26 9.96
CA GLY A 121 -1.15 -16.91 11.18
C GLY A 121 0.22 -16.24 10.93
N PHE A 122 0.80 -15.81 12.03
CA PHE A 122 2.04 -15.02 12.04
C PHE A 122 3.10 -15.71 12.90
N LYS A 123 4.36 -15.41 12.58
CA LYS A 123 5.54 -15.77 13.36
C LYS A 123 6.34 -14.50 13.65
N THR A 124 6.64 -14.27 14.92
CA THR A 124 7.58 -13.22 15.34
C THR A 124 9.00 -13.77 15.40
N THR A 125 9.97 -12.92 15.15
CA THR A 125 11.40 -13.23 15.28
C THR A 125 11.94 -12.65 16.57
N GLU A 126 13.24 -12.81 16.83
CA GLU A 126 13.94 -12.13 17.93
C GLU A 126 14.53 -10.78 17.50
N GLU A 127 14.60 -10.53 16.20
CA GLU A 127 15.16 -9.30 15.64
C GLU A 127 14.27 -8.08 15.90
N PRO A 128 14.83 -6.95 16.32
CA PRO A 128 14.06 -5.74 16.59
C PRO A 128 13.47 -5.15 15.30
N ILE A 129 12.30 -4.49 15.42
CA ILE A 129 11.78 -3.67 14.33
C ILE A 129 12.63 -2.41 14.17
N LYS A 130 12.84 -2.00 12.93
CA LYS A 130 13.42 -0.71 12.58
C LYS A 130 12.31 0.25 12.14
N ILE A 131 12.33 1.46 12.67
CA ILE A 131 11.34 2.50 12.41
C ILE A 131 12.04 3.75 11.95
N ILE A 132 11.48 4.43 10.95
CA ILE A 132 11.90 5.77 10.56
C ILE A 132 11.10 6.79 11.36
N LYS A 133 11.82 7.67 12.04
CA LYS A 133 11.26 8.89 12.64
C LYS A 133 11.68 10.09 11.81
N ILE A 134 10.70 10.87 11.37
CA ILE A 134 10.96 12.10 10.62
C ILE A 134 11.42 13.21 11.57
N ASN A 135 12.51 13.90 11.19
CA ASN A 135 13.16 14.92 12.01
C ASN A 135 12.74 16.34 11.65
N LYS A 136 12.35 16.59 10.39
CA LYS A 136 11.91 17.91 9.91
C LYS A 136 10.82 17.77 8.86
N GLU A 137 10.10 18.86 8.63
CA GLU A 137 9.08 18.90 7.59
C GLU A 137 9.72 18.92 6.19
N ILE A 138 9.16 18.11 5.29
CA ILE A 138 9.55 17.99 3.89
C ILE A 138 8.28 17.93 3.06
N SER A 139 8.26 18.61 1.93
CA SER A 139 7.12 18.62 1.02
C SER A 139 7.51 18.46 -0.43
N TYR A 140 6.57 17.98 -1.22
CA TYR A 140 6.61 17.95 -2.67
C TYR A 140 5.28 18.43 -3.24
N SER A 141 5.35 19.27 -4.27
CA SER A 141 4.17 19.86 -4.94
C SER A 141 4.31 19.79 -6.44
N GLU A 142 3.19 19.60 -7.13
CA GLU A 142 3.07 19.65 -8.59
C GLU A 142 1.74 20.33 -8.95
N GLY A 143 1.81 21.57 -9.40
CA GLY A 143 0.63 22.42 -9.55
C GLY A 143 -0.10 22.61 -8.21
N GLU A 144 -1.40 22.33 -8.18
CA GLU A 144 -2.22 22.42 -6.97
C GLU A 144 -2.14 21.16 -6.08
N ARG A 145 -1.51 20.09 -6.56
CA ARG A 145 -1.35 18.85 -5.82
C ARG A 145 -0.14 18.93 -4.91
N PHE A 146 -0.28 18.49 -3.67
CA PHE A 146 0.85 18.44 -2.76
C PHE A 146 0.78 17.27 -1.79
N ILE A 147 1.95 16.92 -1.27
CA ILE A 147 2.13 16.03 -0.15
C ILE A 147 3.25 16.55 0.75
N SER A 148 3.06 16.48 2.05
CA SER A 148 4.09 16.80 3.04
C SER A 148 4.19 15.74 4.11
N ILE A 149 5.39 15.61 4.68
CA ILE A 149 5.69 14.78 5.82
C ILE A 149 6.35 15.64 6.89
N LYS A 150 5.90 15.52 8.14
CA LYS A 150 6.42 16.29 9.27
C LYS A 150 6.67 15.40 10.49
N PRO A 151 7.49 15.85 11.46
CA PRO A 151 7.66 15.14 12.70
C PRO A 151 6.34 14.84 13.41
N SER A 152 6.22 13.65 13.98
CA SER A 152 5.17 13.24 14.91
C SER A 152 5.80 12.64 16.17
N THR A 153 5.05 12.54 17.25
CA THR A 153 5.56 12.00 18.52
C THR A 153 5.68 10.48 18.52
N LEU A 154 4.59 9.77 18.21
CA LEU A 154 4.54 8.30 18.32
C LEU A 154 3.60 7.64 17.31
N SER A 155 3.10 8.35 16.30
CA SER A 155 2.13 7.81 15.34
C SER A 155 2.52 8.08 13.90
N LEU A 156 1.91 7.36 12.99
CA LEU A 156 1.78 7.74 11.60
C LEU A 156 0.35 8.30 11.42
N ASP A 157 0.27 9.62 11.29
CA ASP A 157 -0.98 10.34 11.06
C ASP A 157 -1.09 10.64 9.57
N ILE A 158 -2.25 10.41 8.96
CA ILE A 158 -2.50 10.74 7.56
C ILE A 158 -3.75 11.61 7.46
N ASP A 159 -3.60 12.80 6.91
CA ASP A 159 -4.67 13.72 6.53
C ASP A 159 -4.68 13.80 5.00
N PHE A 160 -5.67 13.17 4.38
CA PHE A 160 -5.78 13.07 2.93
C PHE A 160 -7.03 13.77 2.42
N GLU A 161 -6.85 14.69 1.48
CA GLU A 161 -7.91 15.39 0.77
C GLU A 161 -7.97 14.95 -0.69
N LEU A 162 -9.16 14.62 -1.15
CA LEU A 162 -9.48 14.25 -2.52
C LEU A 162 -10.47 15.27 -3.10
N LYS A 163 -10.17 15.80 -4.30
CA LYS A 163 -11.03 16.76 -5.01
C LYS A 163 -11.30 16.25 -6.43
N TYR A 164 -12.55 16.03 -6.73
CA TYR A 164 -13.02 15.64 -8.07
C TYR A 164 -14.14 16.56 -8.52
N ASN A 165 -14.07 16.97 -9.77
CA ASN A 165 -15.18 17.69 -10.40
C ASN A 165 -16.27 16.69 -10.89
N ASN A 166 -16.74 15.86 -9.97
CA ASN A 166 -17.78 14.87 -10.19
C ASN A 166 -18.70 14.86 -8.96
N PRO A 167 -20.03 14.94 -9.10
CA PRO A 167 -20.95 15.11 -7.97
C PRO A 167 -21.01 13.90 -7.03
N VAL A 168 -20.63 12.70 -7.48
CA VAL A 168 -20.61 11.49 -6.66
C VAL A 168 -19.36 11.40 -5.82
N ILE A 169 -18.20 11.68 -6.40
CA ILE A 169 -16.91 11.65 -5.71
C ILE A 169 -16.74 12.93 -4.87
N GLY A 170 -16.91 14.09 -5.50
CA GLY A 170 -16.83 15.40 -4.89
C GLY A 170 -15.54 15.68 -4.15
N ASN A 171 -15.64 16.50 -3.13
CA ASN A 171 -14.55 16.81 -2.21
C ASN A 171 -14.69 15.93 -0.96
N GLN A 172 -13.68 15.11 -0.70
CA GLN A 172 -13.64 14.23 0.46
C GLN A 172 -12.35 14.45 1.23
N GLN A 173 -12.42 14.37 2.54
CA GLN A 173 -11.26 14.38 3.42
C GLN A 173 -11.40 13.31 4.49
N ASN A 174 -10.32 12.64 4.79
CA ASN A 174 -10.25 11.76 5.95
C ASN A 174 -8.90 11.93 6.67
N LYS A 175 -8.97 11.91 8.01
CA LYS A 175 -7.82 11.96 8.91
C LYS A 175 -7.80 10.69 9.73
N ILE A 176 -6.67 10.02 9.75
CA ILE A 176 -6.49 8.79 10.49
C ILE A 176 -5.17 8.79 11.26
N LYS A 177 -5.16 8.06 12.35
CA LYS A 177 -3.97 7.65 13.09
C LYS A 177 -3.75 6.17 12.85
N VAL A 178 -2.79 5.83 11.98
CA VAL A 178 -2.63 4.48 11.42
C VAL A 178 -2.46 3.41 12.50
N PHE A 179 -1.83 3.74 13.63
CA PHE A 179 -1.59 2.76 14.71
C PHE A 179 -2.66 2.74 15.80
N GLU A 180 -3.62 3.69 15.79
CA GLU A 180 -4.62 3.85 16.85
C GLU A 180 -6.05 3.59 16.38
N ASP A 181 -6.39 4.02 15.15
CA ASP A 181 -7.75 3.96 14.63
C ASP A 181 -8.12 2.56 14.11
N ASP A 182 -9.41 2.31 13.97
CA ASP A 182 -9.91 1.17 13.21
C ASP A 182 -9.77 1.48 11.71
N LEU A 183 -8.92 0.75 11.03
CA LEU A 183 -8.65 0.92 9.60
C LEU A 183 -9.43 -0.05 8.71
N SER A 184 -10.45 -0.73 9.24
CA SER A 184 -11.26 -1.69 8.46
C SER A 184 -11.87 -1.04 7.22
N ASP A 185 -12.41 0.17 7.33
CA ASP A 185 -12.94 0.92 6.19
C ASP A 185 -11.86 1.29 5.17
N ILE A 186 -10.63 1.62 5.61
CA ILE A 186 -9.50 1.92 4.73
C ILE A 186 -9.16 0.68 3.87
N TYR A 187 -8.92 -0.45 4.55
CA TYR A 187 -8.52 -1.69 3.87
C TYR A 187 -9.64 -2.37 3.07
N ASN A 188 -10.90 -2.00 3.34
CA ASN A 188 -12.08 -2.48 2.60
C ASN A 188 -12.46 -1.58 1.42
N SER A 189 -11.79 -0.44 1.24
CA SER A 189 -12.09 0.53 0.18
C SER A 189 -11.48 0.10 -1.15
N ARG A 190 -12.32 0.06 -2.18
CA ARG A 190 -11.96 -0.37 -3.55
C ARG A 190 -11.36 0.76 -4.37
N THR A 191 -10.51 0.39 -5.32
CA THR A 191 -10.08 1.28 -6.40
C THR A 191 -11.29 1.76 -7.22
N PHE A 192 -11.13 2.88 -7.92
CA PHE A 192 -12.24 3.51 -8.65
C PHE A 192 -11.75 4.23 -9.91
N CYS A 193 -12.67 4.40 -10.85
CA CYS A 193 -12.46 5.23 -12.04
C CYS A 193 -13.75 5.94 -12.45
N LEU A 194 -13.61 7.00 -13.26
CA LEU A 194 -14.71 7.57 -13.99
C LEU A 194 -14.96 6.74 -15.26
N PHE A 195 -16.23 6.54 -15.58
CA PHE A 195 -16.64 5.78 -16.78
C PHE A 195 -16.07 6.43 -18.05
N GLU A 196 -16.04 7.75 -18.07
CA GLU A 196 -15.56 8.57 -19.17
C GLU A 196 -14.07 8.37 -19.47
N ASP A 197 -13.29 7.96 -18.48
CA ASP A 197 -11.84 7.73 -18.61
C ASP A 197 -11.53 6.31 -19.14
N ILE A 198 -12.47 5.36 -19.07
CA ILE A 198 -12.22 3.94 -19.34
C ILE A 198 -11.66 3.72 -20.76
N ASP A 199 -12.24 4.38 -21.76
CA ASP A 199 -11.79 4.21 -23.13
C ASP A 199 -10.37 4.70 -23.36
N LEU A 200 -10.01 5.81 -22.72
CA LEU A 200 -8.63 6.34 -22.75
C LEU A 200 -7.66 5.43 -22.02
N ILE A 201 -8.04 4.94 -20.85
CA ILE A 201 -7.24 4.01 -20.04
C ILE A 201 -6.97 2.72 -20.84
N LYS A 202 -8.01 2.16 -21.48
CA LYS A 202 -7.89 0.96 -22.32
C LYS A 202 -7.06 1.20 -23.59
N LYS A 203 -7.19 2.34 -24.24
CA LYS A 203 -6.34 2.72 -25.40
C LYS A 203 -4.85 2.78 -25.03
N ASN A 204 -4.54 3.15 -23.78
CA ASN A 204 -3.19 3.13 -23.25
C ASN A 204 -2.73 1.73 -22.78
N GLY A 205 -3.51 0.68 -23.05
CA GLY A 205 -3.17 -0.71 -22.72
C GLY A 205 -3.43 -1.10 -21.28
N LEU A 206 -4.08 -0.25 -20.49
CA LEU A 206 -4.38 -0.45 -19.07
C LEU A 206 -5.83 -0.91 -18.83
N ALA A 207 -6.13 -1.33 -17.60
CA ALA A 207 -7.45 -1.77 -17.11
C ALA A 207 -8.13 -2.85 -17.97
N LYS A 208 -7.37 -3.75 -18.60
CA LYS A 208 -7.91 -4.84 -19.41
C LYS A 208 -8.68 -5.87 -18.58
N GLY A 209 -8.29 -6.07 -17.32
CA GLY A 209 -8.96 -6.93 -16.34
C GLY A 209 -9.96 -6.20 -15.45
N GLY A 210 -10.21 -4.89 -15.69
CA GLY A 210 -11.14 -4.09 -14.89
C GLY A 210 -12.60 -4.49 -15.09
N SER A 211 -13.32 -4.63 -13.99
CA SER A 211 -14.74 -4.97 -13.93
C SER A 211 -15.43 -4.30 -12.73
N LEU A 212 -16.77 -4.37 -12.70
CA LEU A 212 -17.54 -3.89 -11.55
C LEU A 212 -17.32 -4.72 -10.26
N ASP A 213 -16.68 -5.89 -10.36
CA ASP A 213 -16.34 -6.72 -9.20
C ASP A 213 -15.05 -6.25 -8.49
N ASN A 214 -14.16 -5.54 -9.23
CA ASN A 214 -12.84 -5.16 -8.74
C ASN A 214 -12.55 -3.64 -8.77
N ALA A 215 -13.49 -2.82 -9.24
CA ALA A 215 -13.38 -1.37 -9.20
C ALA A 215 -14.75 -0.71 -9.05
N ILE A 216 -14.78 0.45 -8.39
CA ILE A 216 -15.96 1.32 -8.41
C ILE A 216 -15.92 2.11 -9.71
N VAL A 217 -17.01 2.06 -10.48
CA VAL A 217 -17.16 2.84 -11.70
C VAL A 217 -18.23 3.91 -11.50
N VAL A 218 -17.82 5.16 -11.64
CA VAL A 218 -18.71 6.32 -11.53
C VAL A 218 -19.02 6.85 -12.91
N LYS A 219 -20.30 6.93 -13.28
CA LYS A 219 -20.78 7.51 -14.54
C LYS A 219 -21.67 8.69 -14.23
N GLU A 220 -21.25 9.89 -14.65
CA GLU A 220 -21.99 11.13 -14.37
C GLU A 220 -22.31 11.27 -12.86
N SER A 221 -23.60 11.16 -12.47
CA SER A 221 -24.08 11.27 -11.09
C SER A 221 -24.42 9.91 -10.44
N LYS A 222 -23.92 8.78 -10.98
CA LYS A 222 -24.30 7.43 -10.52
C LYS A 222 -23.09 6.54 -10.35
N ILE A 223 -23.16 5.64 -9.36
CA ILE A 223 -22.26 4.50 -9.21
C ILE A 223 -22.88 3.34 -9.98
N LEU A 224 -22.09 2.70 -10.87
CA LEU A 224 -22.58 1.59 -11.70
C LEU A 224 -22.60 0.26 -10.96
N ASN A 225 -21.81 0.12 -9.87
CA ASN A 225 -21.77 -1.09 -9.06
C ASN A 225 -23.11 -1.29 -8.34
N GLU A 226 -23.73 -2.46 -8.49
CA GLU A 226 -25.07 -2.78 -7.97
C GLU A 226 -25.21 -2.51 -6.46
N ASN A 227 -24.20 -2.88 -5.67
CA ASN A 227 -24.21 -2.70 -4.22
C ASN A 227 -23.70 -1.32 -3.74
N GLY A 228 -23.46 -0.37 -4.68
CA GLY A 228 -22.96 0.97 -4.35
C GLY A 228 -21.60 0.97 -3.64
N LEU A 229 -21.42 1.91 -2.70
CA LEU A 229 -20.21 2.05 -1.88
C LEU A 229 -20.27 1.15 -0.63
N ARG A 230 -19.12 0.63 -0.23
CA ARG A 230 -18.92 -0.12 1.02
C ARG A 230 -18.92 0.77 2.26
N ASN A 231 -18.46 2.00 2.10
CA ASN A 231 -18.52 3.04 3.13
C ASN A 231 -18.61 4.44 2.49
N LYS A 232 -19.07 5.43 3.27
CA LYS A 232 -19.33 6.80 2.77
C LYS A 232 -18.09 7.53 2.25
N LYS A 233 -16.89 7.14 2.69
CA LYS A 233 -15.61 7.76 2.34
C LYS A 233 -14.75 6.82 1.49
N GLU A 234 -15.35 5.85 0.79
CA GLU A 234 -14.62 4.79 0.10
C GLU A 234 -13.57 5.36 -0.88
N PHE A 235 -13.85 6.44 -1.58
CA PHE A 235 -12.90 7.05 -2.53
C PHE A 235 -11.65 7.60 -1.84
N VAL A 236 -11.80 8.45 -0.82
CA VAL A 236 -10.64 9.00 -0.09
C VAL A 236 -9.94 7.95 0.76
N ASN A 237 -10.68 6.98 1.30
CA ASN A 237 -10.12 5.87 2.07
C ASN A 237 -9.25 4.98 1.19
N HIS A 238 -9.65 4.74 -0.06
CA HIS A 238 -8.81 4.02 -1.01
C HIS A 238 -7.49 4.76 -1.29
N LYS A 239 -7.54 6.09 -1.46
CA LYS A 239 -6.30 6.88 -1.63
C LYS A 239 -5.40 6.87 -0.40
N ILE A 240 -5.96 6.72 0.79
CA ILE A 240 -5.19 6.50 2.02
C ILE A 240 -4.55 5.10 2.01
N LEU A 241 -5.27 4.05 1.58
CA LEU A 241 -4.71 2.71 1.41
C LEU A 241 -3.50 2.73 0.46
N ASP A 242 -3.64 3.35 -0.71
CA ASP A 242 -2.56 3.54 -1.68
C ASP A 242 -1.36 4.23 -1.03
N CYS A 243 -1.61 5.33 -0.33
CA CYS A 243 -0.56 6.09 0.35
C CYS A 243 0.20 5.24 1.38
N ILE A 244 -0.49 4.42 2.18
CA ILE A 244 0.12 3.50 3.14
C ILE A 244 1.01 2.48 2.43
N GLY A 245 0.53 1.87 1.36
CA GLY A 245 1.27 0.89 0.58
C GLY A 245 2.51 1.49 -0.08
N ASP A 246 2.36 2.67 -0.67
CA ASP A 246 3.47 3.40 -1.31
C ASP A 246 4.53 3.85 -0.30
N LEU A 247 4.12 4.36 0.88
CA LEU A 247 5.05 4.70 1.96
C LEU A 247 5.85 3.48 2.44
N TYR A 248 5.25 2.29 2.39
CA TYR A 248 5.93 1.06 2.79
C TYR A 248 7.01 0.60 1.81
N THR A 249 7.10 1.17 0.60
CA THR A 249 8.25 1.00 -0.29
C THR A 249 9.55 1.58 0.28
N SER A 250 9.48 2.36 1.35
CA SER A 250 10.66 2.73 2.15
C SER A 250 11.32 1.55 2.87
N GLY A 251 10.62 0.41 3.01
CA GLY A 251 11.06 -0.75 3.78
C GLY A 251 10.89 -0.61 5.30
N TYR A 252 10.27 0.49 5.77
CA TYR A 252 10.17 0.80 7.18
C TYR A 252 8.77 1.25 7.57
N ARG A 253 8.41 1.01 8.83
CA ARG A 253 7.32 1.76 9.47
C ARG A 253 7.79 3.16 9.81
N MET A 254 6.87 4.12 9.83
CA MET A 254 7.22 5.53 10.04
C MET A 254 6.50 6.13 11.24
N ILE A 255 7.20 7.01 11.97
CA ILE A 255 6.63 7.96 12.92
C ILE A 255 6.64 9.32 12.22
N ALA A 256 5.48 9.77 11.75
CA ALA A 256 5.34 10.97 10.93
C ALA A 256 3.89 11.46 10.87
N GLY A 257 3.70 12.74 10.54
CA GLY A 257 2.42 13.29 10.10
C GLY A 257 2.45 13.55 8.59
N ILE A 258 1.55 12.92 7.83
CA ILE A 258 1.38 13.12 6.40
C ILE A 258 0.18 14.05 6.17
N THR A 259 0.36 15.06 5.32
CA THR A 259 -0.75 15.85 4.77
C THR A 259 -0.68 15.78 3.26
N CYS A 260 -1.78 15.40 2.63
CA CYS A 260 -1.84 15.19 1.19
C CYS A 260 -3.12 15.79 0.61
N SER A 261 -3.00 16.57 -0.46
CA SER A 261 -4.13 17.07 -1.25
C SER A 261 -3.97 16.63 -2.70
N GLN A 262 -4.97 15.93 -3.21
CA GLN A 262 -5.03 15.41 -4.57
C GLN A 262 -3.80 14.57 -4.96
N GLY A 263 -3.20 13.86 -3.98
CA GLY A 263 -2.02 13.05 -4.19
C GLY A 263 -2.30 11.72 -4.89
N GLY A 264 -1.25 10.95 -5.03
CA GLY A 264 -1.23 9.61 -5.63
C GLY A 264 0.19 9.07 -5.63
N HIS A 265 0.40 7.92 -6.26
CA HIS A 265 1.66 7.17 -6.25
C HIS A 265 2.88 8.03 -6.59
N TYR A 266 2.77 8.90 -7.60
CA TYR A 266 3.85 9.78 -8.01
C TYR A 266 4.28 10.73 -6.87
N LEU A 267 3.33 11.45 -6.24
CA LEU A 267 3.66 12.40 -5.18
C LEU A 267 4.27 11.68 -3.97
N THR A 268 3.72 10.54 -3.59
CA THR A 268 4.25 9.72 -2.47
C THR A 268 5.68 9.27 -2.77
N ASN A 269 5.95 8.80 -3.99
CA ASN A 269 7.30 8.40 -4.38
C ASN A 269 8.28 9.59 -4.38
N GLN A 270 7.88 10.75 -4.94
CA GLN A 270 8.72 11.95 -4.93
C GLN A 270 9.00 12.45 -3.50
N LEU A 271 8.01 12.36 -2.61
CA LEU A 271 8.21 12.69 -1.20
C LEU A 271 9.26 11.76 -0.56
N LEU A 272 9.15 10.44 -0.76
CA LEU A 272 10.13 9.49 -0.24
C LEU A 272 11.53 9.78 -0.77
N ARG A 273 11.68 10.02 -2.07
CA ARG A 273 12.98 10.41 -2.66
C ARG A 273 13.56 11.65 -1.97
N LYS A 274 12.76 12.68 -1.69
CA LYS A 274 13.20 13.86 -0.95
C LYS A 274 13.56 13.56 0.51
N VAL A 275 12.80 12.72 1.19
CA VAL A 275 13.09 12.32 2.57
C VAL A 275 14.46 11.65 2.64
N PHE A 276 14.70 10.66 1.80
CA PHE A 276 15.93 9.86 1.81
C PHE A 276 17.12 10.52 1.11
N GLN A 277 16.94 11.68 0.52
CA GLN A 277 18.04 12.43 -0.09
C GLN A 277 19.05 12.97 0.93
N ASN A 278 18.66 13.07 2.21
CA ASN A 278 19.53 13.62 3.25
C ASN A 278 19.24 12.94 4.60
N ASP A 279 20.27 12.31 5.18
CA ASP A 279 20.17 11.59 6.45
C ASP A 279 19.75 12.47 7.66
N LYS A 280 19.86 13.80 7.55
CA LYS A 280 19.32 14.72 8.57
C LYS A 280 17.80 14.81 8.59
N ASN A 281 17.13 14.31 7.54
CA ASN A 281 15.68 14.36 7.41
C ASN A 281 14.98 13.36 8.32
N PHE A 282 15.67 12.27 8.69
CA PHE A 282 15.08 11.17 9.47
C PHE A 282 16.12 10.55 10.40
N SER A 283 15.63 9.72 11.30
CA SER A 283 16.45 8.86 12.15
C SER A 283 15.89 7.44 12.10
N ILE A 284 16.76 6.44 12.03
CA ILE A 284 16.35 5.03 12.13
C ILE A 284 16.44 4.65 13.59
N LEU A 285 15.32 4.22 14.16
CA LEU A 285 15.21 3.75 15.54
C LEU A 285 15.08 2.23 15.52
N GLU A 286 16.02 1.55 16.21
CA GLU A 286 15.84 0.15 16.58
C GLU A 286 15.14 0.09 17.94
N ILE A 287 14.02 -0.64 17.97
CA ILE A 287 13.22 -0.72 19.20
C ILE A 287 13.70 -1.89 20.02
N LYS A 288 14.64 -1.61 20.93
CA LYS A 288 15.24 -2.61 21.82
C LYS A 288 14.62 -2.66 23.23
N GLU A 289 13.74 -1.70 23.59
CA GLU A 289 13.26 -1.57 24.98
C GLU A 289 11.75 -1.82 25.14
N LYS A 290 11.40 -2.38 26.32
CA LYS A 290 10.01 -2.71 26.71
C LYS A 290 9.08 -1.50 26.90
N ASN A 291 9.60 -0.28 26.83
CA ASN A 291 8.91 0.94 27.25
C ASN A 291 8.31 1.78 26.12
N LEU A 292 8.35 1.32 24.88
CA LEU A 292 7.68 2.01 23.78
C LEU A 292 6.20 1.61 23.69
N PRO A 293 5.33 2.54 23.30
CA PRO A 293 3.90 2.26 23.30
C PRO A 293 3.55 1.08 22.41
N HIS A 294 2.66 0.24 22.89
CA HIS A 294 2.11 -0.95 22.22
C HIS A 294 1.37 -0.66 20.89
N THR A 295 1.51 0.54 20.36
CA THR A 295 0.68 1.15 19.32
C THR A 295 1.27 1.08 17.91
N LEU A 296 2.50 0.59 17.73
CA LEU A 296 3.12 0.50 16.39
C LEU A 296 2.53 -0.60 15.49
N ILE A 297 1.59 -1.37 16.00
CA ILE A 297 0.80 -2.36 15.26
C ILE A 297 -0.66 -2.09 15.56
N ASN A 298 -1.46 -1.89 14.53
CA ASN A 298 -2.89 -1.66 14.70
C ASN A 298 -3.60 -2.94 15.18
N LYS A 299 -3.83 -3.03 16.50
CA LYS A 299 -4.51 -4.17 17.12
C LYS A 299 -6.00 -4.26 16.77
N LYS A 300 -6.64 -3.12 16.45
CA LYS A 300 -8.07 -3.09 16.12
C LYS A 300 -8.32 -3.77 14.77
N LEU A 301 -7.40 -3.58 13.81
CA LEU A 301 -7.49 -4.25 12.52
C LEU A 301 -7.52 -5.78 12.67
N LEU A 302 -6.68 -6.34 13.55
CA LEU A 302 -6.64 -7.79 13.79
C LEU A 302 -7.92 -8.30 14.47
N ARG A 303 -8.63 -7.48 15.25
CA ARG A 303 -9.88 -7.85 15.93
C ARG A 303 -11.10 -7.75 15.02
N SER A 304 -11.11 -6.85 14.05
CA SER A 304 -12.25 -6.65 13.13
C SER A 304 -12.30 -7.66 11.98
N ILE A 305 -11.22 -8.46 11.80
CA ILE A 305 -11.09 -9.42 10.70
C ILE A 305 -11.13 -10.87 11.24
N ALA A 306 -10.94 -11.08 12.54
CA ALA A 306 -11.06 -12.37 13.23
C ALA A 306 -12.52 -12.63 13.63
#